data_e2cc2f483f7e3f524102ee97ca29c40d
#
_entry.id   e2cc2f483f7e3f524102ee97ca29c40d
#
_cell.length_a   1.000
_cell.length_b   1.000
_cell.length_c   1.000
_cell.angle_alpha   90.00
_cell.angle_beta   90.00
_cell.angle_gamma   90.00
#
_symmetry.space_group_name_H-M   'P 1'
#
loop_
_entity.id
_entity.type
_entity.pdbx_description
1 polymer ?
#
loop_
_entity_poly.entity_id
_entity_poly.type
_entity_poly.pdbx_seq_one_letter_code
_entity_poly.pdbx_strand_id
1 'polypeptide(L)'
;MKRLCRSAVLFLLLCFSFRQAAVIRDHALSVSLRFSAPFAIDQAAPFAAVWSEEEGSVSGIGATVIRFAGDARLAFPAAWVCGAPPNDLMKNACAVSTNLAWALYGGTEVTALTLQIGEETHRICGVFEHESSVLLLPGEDGFTAAELYPVPTGTDLYRHARNCAAQAGLEDPAQILCGPEIGLLAGLLPWLCVIPAAWPLLCRIARRRYWVWVLALPILLAVIPDWCIPTRWSDTVFWENWIHSLHSRFRDWLMLRPALRDLAVKEAWFGLMTGILCSWAMANKFAADFKKTDM
;
A
#
# COMPACT_ATOMS: atom_id res chain seq x y z
N MET A 1 -27.93 22.80 18.28
CA MET A 1 -26.46 22.96 18.24
C MET A 1 -25.71 21.65 18.43
N LYS A 2 -25.83 20.91 19.54
CA LYS A 2 -25.02 19.67 19.79
C LYS A 2 -25.10 18.60 18.69
N ARG A 3 -26.28 18.37 18.07
CA ARG A 3 -26.45 17.38 16.98
C ARG A 3 -25.78 17.81 15.69
N LEU A 4 -25.90 19.11 15.34
CA LEU A 4 -25.26 19.66 14.14
C LEU A 4 -23.72 19.57 14.24
N CYS A 5 -23.19 19.90 15.43
CA CYS A 5 -21.75 19.78 15.69
C CYS A 5 -21.24 18.32 15.55
N ARG A 6 -21.99 17.33 16.05
CA ARG A 6 -21.65 15.91 15.94
C ARG A 6 -21.70 15.40 14.50
N SER A 7 -22.72 15.82 13.73
CA SER A 7 -22.81 15.47 12.31
C SER A 7 -21.66 16.07 11.51
N ALA A 8 -21.27 17.31 11.82
CA ALA A 8 -20.14 17.95 11.17
C ALA A 8 -18.80 17.22 11.48
N VAL A 9 -18.59 16.85 12.75
CA VAL A 9 -17.40 16.09 13.15
C VAL A 9 -17.37 14.72 12.47
N LEU A 10 -18.49 13.99 12.43
CA LEU A 10 -18.57 12.71 11.73
C LEU A 10 -18.25 12.86 10.24
N PHE A 11 -18.80 13.88 9.60
CA PHE A 11 -18.52 14.18 8.19
C PHE A 11 -17.03 14.44 7.94
N LEU A 12 -16.39 15.24 8.79
CA LEU A 12 -14.96 15.54 8.67
C LEU A 12 -14.10 14.29 8.87
N LEU A 13 -14.45 13.43 9.84
CA LEU A 13 -13.75 12.15 10.05
C LEU A 13 -13.88 11.21 8.85
N LEU A 14 -15.06 11.15 8.24
CA LEU A 14 -15.28 10.37 7.02
C LEU A 14 -14.47 10.93 5.84
N CYS A 15 -14.49 12.24 5.62
CA CYS A 15 -13.67 12.88 4.59
C CYS A 15 -12.17 12.60 4.80
N PHE A 16 -11.70 12.67 6.03
CA PHE A 16 -10.34 12.31 6.38
C PHE A 16 -10.04 10.84 6.04
N SER A 17 -10.91 9.90 6.42
CA SER A 17 -10.75 8.48 6.13
C SER A 17 -10.72 8.19 4.62
N PHE A 18 -11.60 8.82 3.84
CA PHE A 18 -11.60 8.69 2.37
C PHE A 18 -10.32 9.27 1.74
N ARG A 19 -9.80 10.39 2.27
CA ARG A 19 -8.53 10.95 1.82
C ARG A 19 -7.38 9.97 2.06
N GLN A 20 -7.30 9.36 3.26
CA GLN A 20 -6.27 8.38 3.56
C GLN A 20 -6.37 7.15 2.66
N ALA A 21 -7.59 6.66 2.41
CA ALA A 21 -7.82 5.56 1.48
C ALA A 21 -7.37 5.89 0.04
N ALA A 22 -7.56 7.14 -0.41
CA ALA A 22 -7.08 7.59 -1.70
C ALA A 22 -5.54 7.59 -1.78
N VAL A 23 -4.84 8.06 -0.74
CA VAL A 23 -3.37 7.98 -0.67
C VAL A 23 -2.89 6.54 -0.80
N ILE A 24 -3.49 5.60 -0.05
CA ILE A 24 -3.11 4.18 -0.13
C ILE A 24 -3.30 3.66 -1.55
N ARG A 25 -4.44 3.95 -2.19
CA ARG A 25 -4.72 3.51 -3.55
C ARG A 25 -3.74 4.06 -4.57
N ASP A 26 -3.38 5.33 -4.44
CA ASP A 26 -2.53 6.02 -5.41
C ASP A 26 -1.05 5.60 -5.30
N HIS A 27 -0.64 5.05 -4.17
CA HIS A 27 0.73 4.56 -3.92
C HIS A 27 0.85 3.03 -4.06
N ALA A 28 -0.18 2.26 -3.78
CA ALA A 28 -0.14 0.79 -3.80
C ALA A 28 -0.46 0.25 -5.20
N LEU A 29 0.40 0.52 -6.18
CA LEU A 29 0.15 0.22 -7.60
C LEU A 29 0.79 -1.09 -8.07
N SER A 30 1.81 -1.62 -7.39
CA SER A 30 2.53 -2.83 -7.76
C SER A 30 1.99 -4.07 -7.04
N VAL A 31 2.32 -5.24 -7.58
CA VAL A 31 2.21 -6.51 -6.87
C VAL A 31 3.60 -6.93 -6.44
N SER A 32 3.80 -7.05 -5.14
CA SER A 32 5.08 -7.38 -4.52
C SER A 32 5.12 -8.85 -4.11
N LEU A 33 6.12 -9.58 -4.62
CA LEU A 33 6.36 -10.98 -4.31
C LEU A 33 7.55 -11.08 -3.35
N ARG A 34 7.46 -11.98 -2.38
CA ARG A 34 8.53 -12.31 -1.45
C ARG A 34 8.88 -13.78 -1.59
N PHE A 35 10.15 -14.09 -1.72
CA PHE A 35 10.67 -15.43 -1.90
C PHE A 35 11.45 -15.88 -0.66
N SER A 36 11.43 -17.17 -0.39
CA SER A 36 12.20 -17.76 0.72
C SER A 36 13.66 -17.98 0.35
N ALA A 37 13.92 -18.26 -0.92
CA ALA A 37 15.27 -18.43 -1.46
C ALA A 37 15.70 -17.21 -2.27
N PRO A 38 16.97 -16.81 -2.20
CA PRO A 38 17.50 -15.73 -3.02
C PRO A 38 17.63 -16.18 -4.49
N PHE A 39 17.49 -15.22 -5.42
CA PHE A 39 17.62 -15.45 -6.86
C PHE A 39 18.50 -14.39 -7.52
N ALA A 40 18.92 -14.64 -8.74
CA ALA A 40 19.83 -13.78 -9.51
C ALA A 40 19.09 -12.92 -10.53
N ILE A 41 19.79 -11.92 -11.10
CA ILE A 41 19.22 -10.94 -12.03
C ILE A 41 18.73 -11.55 -13.35
N ASP A 42 19.30 -12.66 -13.81
CA ASP A 42 18.87 -13.39 -15.01
C ASP A 42 17.41 -13.90 -14.88
N GLN A 43 16.94 -14.10 -13.66
CA GLN A 43 15.57 -14.46 -13.32
C GLN A 43 14.66 -13.23 -13.06
N ALA A 44 15.20 -12.00 -13.19
CA ALA A 44 14.46 -10.78 -12.92
C ALA A 44 13.37 -10.46 -13.97
N ALA A 45 13.51 -10.92 -15.22
CA ALA A 45 12.43 -10.83 -16.19
C ALA A 45 11.35 -11.89 -15.81
N PRO A 46 10.09 -11.51 -15.61
CA PRO A 46 9.33 -10.37 -16.13
C PRO A 46 9.07 -9.23 -15.12
N PHE A 47 9.87 -9.09 -14.09
CA PHE A 47 9.62 -8.11 -13.02
C PHE A 47 10.14 -6.72 -13.39
N ALA A 48 9.44 -5.68 -12.92
CA ALA A 48 9.85 -4.29 -13.15
C ALA A 48 10.98 -3.85 -12.20
N ALA A 49 11.04 -4.47 -11.02
CA ALA A 49 12.14 -4.33 -10.07
C ALA A 49 12.29 -5.61 -9.25
N VAL A 50 13.52 -5.92 -8.85
CA VAL A 50 13.85 -6.97 -7.89
C VAL A 50 14.74 -6.38 -6.81
N TRP A 51 14.66 -6.89 -5.58
CA TRP A 51 15.41 -6.35 -4.48
C TRP A 51 15.58 -7.32 -3.31
N SER A 52 16.54 -7.01 -2.46
CA SER A 52 16.77 -7.66 -1.17
C SER A 52 17.02 -6.63 -0.09
N GLU A 53 16.84 -7.03 1.15
CA GLU A 53 17.04 -6.22 2.35
C GLU A 53 17.96 -6.94 3.30
N GLU A 54 19.02 -6.24 3.71
CA GLU A 54 20.03 -6.75 4.63
C GLU A 54 20.32 -5.70 5.70
N GLU A 55 20.50 -6.14 6.94
CA GLU A 55 21.04 -5.28 8.00
C GLU A 55 22.55 -5.21 7.85
N GLY A 56 23.07 -4.00 7.81
CA GLY A 56 24.49 -3.74 7.59
C GLY A 56 25.02 -2.56 8.39
N SER A 57 26.28 -2.23 8.14
CA SER A 57 26.92 -1.05 8.73
C SER A 57 27.56 -0.21 7.62
N VAL A 58 27.26 1.07 7.64
CA VAL A 58 27.81 2.06 6.71
C VAL A 58 28.63 3.07 7.50
N SER A 59 29.94 3.07 7.31
CA SER A 59 30.88 3.92 8.06
C SER A 59 30.69 3.86 9.59
N GLY A 60 30.38 2.66 10.13
CA GLY A 60 30.17 2.44 11.55
C GLY A 60 28.75 2.76 12.05
N ILE A 61 27.85 3.20 11.19
CA ILE A 61 26.43 3.44 11.51
C ILE A 61 25.62 2.25 11.02
N GLY A 62 24.80 1.66 11.91
CA GLY A 62 23.86 0.61 11.53
C GLY A 62 22.83 1.12 10.52
N ALA A 63 22.68 0.44 9.42
CA ALA A 63 21.77 0.81 8.35
C ALA A 63 21.17 -0.42 7.67
N THR A 64 19.95 -0.29 7.20
CA THR A 64 19.32 -1.26 6.32
C THR A 64 19.81 -1.02 4.90
N VAL A 65 20.48 -2.00 4.32
CA VAL A 65 20.98 -1.95 2.94
C VAL A 65 19.97 -2.64 2.04
N ILE A 66 19.50 -1.92 1.03
CA ILE A 66 18.58 -2.44 0.02
C ILE A 66 19.33 -2.53 -1.28
N ARG A 67 19.56 -3.76 -1.74
CA ARG A 67 20.10 -4.04 -3.07
C ARG A 67 18.95 -4.19 -4.05
N PHE A 68 19.04 -3.57 -5.20
CA PHE A 68 17.98 -3.63 -6.19
C PHE A 68 18.52 -3.72 -7.61
N ALA A 69 17.68 -4.22 -8.53
CA ALA A 69 17.83 -4.10 -9.97
C ALA A 69 16.47 -3.72 -10.59
N GLY A 70 16.49 -2.95 -11.66
CA GLY A 70 15.31 -2.38 -12.29
C GLY A 70 14.93 -1.02 -11.71
N ASP A 71 13.62 -0.74 -11.55
CA ASP A 71 13.16 0.56 -11.07
C ASP A 71 13.30 0.70 -9.54
N ALA A 72 14.25 1.53 -9.11
CA ALA A 72 14.51 1.83 -7.71
C ALA A 72 13.27 2.37 -6.96
N ARG A 73 12.35 3.06 -7.66
CA ARG A 73 11.13 3.60 -7.05
C ARG A 73 10.12 2.51 -6.70
N LEU A 74 10.13 1.42 -7.44
CA LEU A 74 9.31 0.25 -7.12
C LEU A 74 9.97 -0.60 -6.03
N ALA A 75 11.30 -0.75 -6.07
CA ALA A 75 12.03 -1.46 -5.04
C ALA A 75 11.92 -0.77 -3.67
N PHE A 76 11.99 0.56 -3.66
CA PHE A 76 11.82 1.36 -2.45
C PHE A 76 11.03 2.64 -2.73
N PRO A 77 9.69 2.60 -2.60
CA PRO A 77 8.86 3.79 -2.75
C PRO A 77 9.12 4.76 -1.61
N ALA A 78 9.64 5.94 -1.93
CA ALA A 78 9.91 7.01 -0.98
C ALA A 78 9.79 8.39 -1.66
N ALA A 79 9.56 9.44 -0.86
CA ALA A 79 9.64 10.81 -1.33
C ALA A 79 11.12 11.23 -1.45
N TRP A 80 11.50 11.80 -2.59
CA TRP A 80 12.86 12.25 -2.85
C TRP A 80 13.03 13.70 -2.40
N VAL A 81 13.99 13.94 -1.51
CA VAL A 81 14.31 15.26 -0.94
C VAL A 81 15.23 16.02 -1.89
N CYS A 82 16.28 15.35 -2.41
CA CYS A 82 17.18 15.92 -3.41
C CYS A 82 17.76 14.81 -4.29
N GLY A 83 18.25 15.20 -5.48
CA GLY A 83 18.80 14.27 -6.46
C GLY A 83 17.76 13.38 -7.12
N ALA A 84 18.17 12.17 -7.50
CA ALA A 84 17.35 11.19 -8.19
C ALA A 84 17.65 9.76 -7.70
N PRO A 85 16.72 8.80 -7.89
CA PRO A 85 17.01 7.40 -7.62
C PRO A 85 18.22 6.91 -8.43
N PRO A 86 19.06 6.05 -7.86
CA PRO A 86 20.12 5.42 -8.61
C PRO A 86 19.53 4.56 -9.72
N ASN A 87 20.25 4.49 -10.84
CA ASN A 87 19.93 3.59 -11.93
C ASN A 87 20.74 2.31 -11.75
N ASP A 88 20.17 1.17 -12.05
CA ASP A 88 20.82 -0.15 -12.05
C ASP A 88 22.08 -0.21 -12.96
N LEU A 89 22.12 0.61 -14.00
CA LEU A 89 23.30 0.75 -14.86
C LEU A 89 24.48 1.51 -14.20
N MET A 90 24.22 2.24 -13.11
CA MET A 90 25.22 3.01 -12.37
C MET A 90 25.72 2.21 -11.15
N LYS A 91 26.55 1.18 -11.38
CA LYS A 91 27.04 0.28 -10.33
C LYS A 91 27.64 0.99 -9.10
N ASN A 92 28.25 2.17 -9.30
CA ASN A 92 28.89 2.94 -8.25
C ASN A 92 28.02 4.12 -7.74
N ALA A 93 26.71 4.09 -7.99
CA ALA A 93 25.77 5.08 -7.46
C ALA A 93 25.00 4.50 -6.29
N CYS A 94 24.70 5.34 -5.30
CA CYS A 94 23.84 4.98 -4.19
C CYS A 94 22.89 6.11 -3.85
N ALA A 95 21.84 5.78 -3.11
CA ALA A 95 20.99 6.77 -2.46
C ALA A 95 20.87 6.48 -0.97
N VAL A 96 20.74 7.53 -0.17
CA VAL A 96 20.70 7.44 1.29
C VAL A 96 19.42 8.05 1.83
N SER A 97 18.92 7.53 2.96
CA SER A 97 17.82 8.16 3.67
C SER A 97 18.25 9.47 4.31
N THR A 98 17.30 10.37 4.59
CA THR A 98 17.53 11.61 5.34
C THR A 98 18.22 11.34 6.67
N ASN A 99 17.79 10.30 7.40
CA ASN A 99 18.39 9.91 8.67
C ASN A 99 19.87 9.53 8.51
N LEU A 100 20.19 8.68 7.52
CA LEU A 100 21.57 8.27 7.25
C LEU A 100 22.44 9.45 6.77
N ALA A 101 21.89 10.33 5.94
CA ALA A 101 22.59 11.54 5.47
C ALA A 101 22.95 12.48 6.63
N TRP A 102 22.03 12.70 7.55
CA TRP A 102 22.28 13.47 8.76
C TRP A 102 23.34 12.82 9.68
N ALA A 103 23.26 11.51 9.86
CA ALA A 103 24.19 10.78 10.72
C ALA A 103 25.63 10.77 10.16
N LEU A 104 25.79 10.74 8.84
CA LEU A 104 27.12 10.70 8.19
C LEU A 104 27.71 12.09 7.95
N TYR A 105 26.88 13.07 7.56
CA TYR A 105 27.34 14.34 7.02
C TYR A 105 26.74 15.57 7.73
N GLY A 106 25.79 15.39 8.64
CA GLY A 106 25.14 16.50 9.33
C GLY A 106 24.18 17.32 8.50
N GLY A 107 23.68 16.79 7.35
CA GLY A 107 22.75 17.48 6.47
C GLY A 107 22.22 16.60 5.35
N THR A 108 21.29 17.13 4.56
CA THR A 108 20.65 16.41 3.45
C THR A 108 21.20 16.79 2.06
N GLU A 109 21.99 17.85 1.94
CA GLU A 109 22.63 18.29 0.70
C GLU A 109 23.93 17.53 0.45
N VAL A 110 23.83 16.20 0.32
CA VAL A 110 24.99 15.30 0.20
C VAL A 110 25.13 14.69 -1.19
N THR A 111 24.32 15.12 -2.15
CA THR A 111 24.41 14.68 -3.54
C THR A 111 25.80 14.99 -4.10
N ALA A 112 26.36 14.03 -4.84
CA ALA A 112 27.72 14.03 -5.38
C ALA A 112 28.85 13.75 -4.37
N LEU A 113 28.58 13.64 -3.07
CA LEU A 113 29.56 13.11 -2.12
C LEU A 113 29.77 11.61 -2.36
N THR A 114 30.89 11.10 -1.88
CA THR A 114 31.22 9.68 -1.97
C THR A 114 31.08 9.00 -0.64
N LEU A 115 30.56 7.78 -0.66
CA LEU A 115 30.35 6.93 0.50
C LEU A 115 31.17 5.65 0.31
N GLN A 116 31.95 5.28 1.32
CA GLN A 116 32.69 4.02 1.29
C GLN A 116 31.84 2.92 1.95
N ILE A 117 31.64 1.83 1.23
CA ILE A 117 30.87 0.66 1.67
C ILE A 117 31.75 -0.57 1.48
N GLY A 118 32.29 -1.09 2.57
CA GLY A 118 33.37 -2.09 2.47
C GLY A 118 34.61 -1.53 1.79
N GLU A 119 35.01 -2.18 0.69
CA GLU A 119 36.15 -1.75 -0.14
C GLU A 119 35.76 -0.86 -1.32
N GLU A 120 34.44 -0.71 -1.59
CA GLU A 120 33.94 0.02 -2.74
C GLU A 120 33.54 1.45 -2.39
N THR A 121 33.76 2.37 -3.34
CA THR A 121 33.37 3.77 -3.21
C THR A 121 32.18 4.04 -4.10
N HIS A 122 31.08 4.48 -3.49
CA HIS A 122 29.84 4.80 -4.18
C HIS A 122 29.58 6.32 -4.14
N ARG A 123 29.04 6.86 -5.22
CA ARG A 123 28.63 8.26 -5.29
C ARG A 123 27.16 8.38 -4.90
N ILE A 124 26.86 9.29 -3.97
CA ILE A 124 25.48 9.58 -3.56
C ILE A 124 24.81 10.38 -4.70
N CYS A 125 23.79 9.81 -5.31
CA CYS A 125 23.03 10.44 -6.40
C CYS A 125 21.68 11.02 -5.92
N GLY A 126 21.19 10.59 -4.76
CA GLY A 126 19.93 11.10 -4.19
C GLY A 126 19.77 10.86 -2.71
N VAL A 127 18.89 11.66 -2.13
CA VAL A 127 18.46 11.53 -0.72
C VAL A 127 16.94 11.42 -0.69
N PHE A 128 16.43 10.44 0.01
CA PHE A 128 15.01 10.19 0.16
C PHE A 128 14.55 10.27 1.63
N GLU A 129 13.29 10.61 1.83
CA GLU A 129 12.71 10.75 3.15
C GLU A 129 12.45 9.38 3.79
N HIS A 130 13.09 9.11 4.93
CA HIS A 130 12.86 7.92 5.73
C HIS A 130 13.35 8.11 7.17
N GLU A 131 12.60 7.55 8.14
CA GLU A 131 12.88 7.67 9.58
C GLU A 131 14.10 6.86 10.04
N SER A 132 14.38 5.74 9.34
CA SER A 132 15.52 4.87 9.66
C SER A 132 16.69 5.16 8.73
N SER A 133 17.90 4.71 9.14
CA SER A 133 19.08 4.71 8.30
C SER A 133 18.95 3.64 7.22
N VAL A 134 18.72 4.05 5.98
CA VAL A 134 18.55 3.17 4.82
C VAL A 134 19.49 3.60 3.71
N LEU A 135 20.10 2.60 3.07
CA LEU A 135 20.98 2.75 1.92
C LEU A 135 20.42 1.96 0.73
N LEU A 136 20.24 2.60 -0.42
CA LEU A 136 19.88 1.95 -1.67
C LEU A 136 21.12 1.77 -2.55
N LEU A 137 21.34 0.53 -3.00
CA LEU A 137 22.44 0.15 -3.88
C LEU A 137 21.94 -0.68 -5.07
N PRO A 138 22.42 -0.44 -6.29
CA PRO A 138 22.28 -1.41 -7.36
C PRO A 138 22.94 -2.75 -6.99
N GLY A 139 22.31 -3.86 -7.37
CA GLY A 139 22.78 -5.21 -7.09
C GLY A 139 22.63 -6.11 -8.32
N GLU A 140 23.31 -7.25 -8.33
CA GLU A 140 23.25 -8.23 -9.42
C GLU A 140 22.68 -9.59 -9.00
N ASP A 141 22.69 -9.88 -7.70
CA ASP A 141 22.26 -11.17 -7.16
C ASP A 141 21.72 -11.06 -5.72
N GLY A 142 21.29 -12.19 -5.19
CA GLY A 142 20.83 -12.29 -3.82
C GLY A 142 19.44 -11.66 -3.58
N PHE A 143 18.64 -11.47 -4.62
CA PHE A 143 17.31 -10.86 -4.50
C PHE A 143 16.33 -11.83 -3.83
N THR A 144 15.52 -11.29 -2.92
CA THR A 144 14.48 -12.05 -2.20
C THR A 144 13.07 -11.52 -2.46
N ALA A 145 12.98 -10.43 -3.23
CA ALA A 145 11.70 -9.81 -3.54
C ALA A 145 11.66 -9.32 -4.99
N ALA A 146 10.45 -9.28 -5.57
CA ALA A 146 10.20 -8.81 -6.91
C ALA A 146 8.92 -7.98 -6.97
N GLU A 147 8.91 -6.96 -7.84
CA GLU A 147 7.77 -6.06 -8.05
C GLU A 147 7.25 -6.22 -9.48
N LEU A 148 5.97 -6.55 -9.60
CA LEU A 148 5.27 -6.58 -10.88
C LEU A 148 4.59 -5.24 -11.13
N TYR A 149 4.95 -4.61 -12.25
CA TYR A 149 4.36 -3.35 -12.73
C TYR A 149 4.64 -3.21 -14.24
N PRO A 150 3.69 -2.71 -15.06
CA PRO A 150 2.30 -2.42 -14.70
C PRO A 150 1.49 -3.68 -14.45
N VAL A 151 0.42 -3.55 -13.67
CA VAL A 151 -0.44 -4.67 -13.29
C VAL A 151 -1.61 -4.77 -14.28
N PRO A 152 -1.88 -5.94 -14.89
CA PRO A 152 -2.98 -6.09 -15.83
C PRO A 152 -4.34 -5.94 -15.13
N THR A 153 -5.24 -5.17 -15.75
CA THR A 153 -6.61 -5.01 -15.28
C THR A 153 -7.48 -6.22 -15.64
N GLY A 154 -8.43 -6.59 -14.77
CA GLY A 154 -9.41 -7.63 -15.04
C GLY A 154 -8.89 -9.07 -14.94
N THR A 155 -7.73 -9.29 -14.34
CA THR A 155 -7.17 -10.62 -14.06
C THR A 155 -7.09 -10.87 -12.55
N ASP A 156 -7.09 -12.13 -12.14
CA ASP A 156 -6.72 -12.49 -10.76
C ASP A 156 -5.22 -12.21 -10.56
N LEU A 157 -4.93 -11.13 -9.84
CA LEU A 157 -3.57 -10.64 -9.64
C LEU A 157 -2.70 -11.65 -8.88
N TYR A 158 -3.28 -12.38 -7.96
CA TYR A 158 -2.59 -13.39 -7.19
C TYR A 158 -2.11 -14.55 -8.07
N ARG A 159 -3.00 -15.03 -8.95
CA ARG A 159 -2.67 -16.05 -9.93
C ARG A 159 -1.69 -15.53 -10.98
N HIS A 160 -1.84 -14.30 -11.41
CA HIS A 160 -0.92 -13.68 -12.37
C HIS A 160 0.50 -13.61 -11.79
N ALA A 161 0.65 -13.16 -10.54
CA ALA A 161 1.93 -13.08 -9.85
C ALA A 161 2.65 -14.44 -9.75
N ARG A 162 1.90 -15.50 -9.39
CA ARG A 162 2.45 -16.87 -9.39
C ARG A 162 2.88 -17.36 -10.77
N ASN A 163 2.09 -17.07 -11.78
CA ASN A 163 2.45 -17.43 -13.15
C ASN A 163 3.73 -16.71 -13.61
N CYS A 164 3.91 -15.44 -13.26
CA CYS A 164 5.12 -14.70 -13.56
C CYS A 164 6.35 -15.31 -12.83
N ALA A 165 6.21 -15.67 -11.55
CA ALA A 165 7.26 -16.34 -10.81
C ALA A 165 7.64 -17.70 -11.44
N ALA A 166 6.64 -18.49 -11.82
CA ALA A 166 6.86 -19.78 -12.49
C ALA A 166 7.54 -19.61 -13.88
N GLN A 167 7.16 -18.58 -14.64
CA GLN A 167 7.80 -18.25 -15.94
C GLN A 167 9.28 -17.84 -15.77
N ALA A 168 9.60 -17.16 -14.67
CA ALA A 168 10.97 -16.83 -14.30
C ALA A 168 11.77 -18.02 -13.75
N GLY A 169 11.16 -19.19 -13.60
CA GLY A 169 11.79 -20.37 -12.99
C GLY A 169 12.00 -20.23 -11.47
N LEU A 170 11.28 -19.34 -10.83
CA LEU A 170 11.35 -19.12 -9.38
C LEU A 170 10.41 -20.08 -8.64
N GLU A 171 10.72 -20.32 -7.37
CA GLU A 171 9.83 -21.05 -6.45
C GLU A 171 8.51 -20.28 -6.24
N ASP A 172 7.51 -21.00 -5.71
CA ASP A 172 6.24 -20.35 -5.35
C ASP A 172 6.49 -19.26 -4.28
N PRO A 173 6.02 -18.03 -4.48
CA PRO A 173 6.28 -16.94 -3.54
C PRO A 173 5.74 -17.26 -2.14
N ALA A 174 6.55 -17.05 -1.12
CA ALA A 174 6.16 -17.24 0.27
C ALA A 174 5.05 -16.23 0.69
N GLN A 175 5.08 -15.03 0.10
CA GLN A 175 4.07 -13.98 0.33
C GLN A 175 3.84 -13.19 -0.95
N ILE A 176 2.59 -12.81 -1.20
CA ILE A 176 2.18 -11.94 -2.31
C ILE A 176 1.36 -10.78 -1.76
N LEU A 177 1.85 -9.56 -1.99
CA LEU A 177 1.18 -8.32 -1.59
C LEU A 177 0.61 -7.65 -2.84
N CYS A 178 -0.69 -7.79 -3.04
CA CYS A 178 -1.38 -7.16 -4.16
C CYS A 178 -1.75 -5.72 -3.81
N GLY A 179 -0.92 -4.75 -4.20
CA GLY A 179 -1.15 -3.32 -3.95
C GLY A 179 -2.53 -2.84 -4.40
N PRO A 180 -2.98 -3.13 -5.63
CA PRO A 180 -4.33 -2.75 -6.08
C PRO A 180 -5.46 -3.32 -5.22
N GLU A 181 -5.34 -4.56 -4.70
CA GLU A 181 -6.33 -5.14 -3.79
C GLU A 181 -6.32 -4.43 -2.42
N ILE A 182 -5.14 -4.06 -1.94
CA ILE A 182 -4.98 -3.27 -0.70
C ILE A 182 -5.64 -1.90 -0.86
N GLY A 183 -5.41 -1.22 -1.99
CA GLY A 183 -6.03 0.06 -2.31
C GLY A 183 -7.55 -0.03 -2.38
N LEU A 184 -8.08 -1.10 -2.97
CA LEU A 184 -9.50 -1.38 -3.04
C LEU A 184 -10.09 -1.62 -1.64
N LEU A 185 -9.44 -2.45 -0.83
CA LEU A 185 -9.85 -2.70 0.56
C LEU A 185 -9.86 -1.40 1.37
N ALA A 186 -8.81 -0.60 1.26
CA ALA A 186 -8.72 0.70 1.92
C ALA A 186 -9.88 1.62 1.51
N GLY A 187 -10.27 1.63 0.23
CA GLY A 187 -11.40 2.40 -0.28
C GLY A 187 -12.77 1.94 0.23
N LEU A 188 -12.93 0.64 0.52
CA LEU A 188 -14.18 0.09 1.06
C LEU A 188 -14.35 0.33 2.56
N LEU A 189 -13.27 0.37 3.33
CA LEU A 189 -13.32 0.47 4.78
C LEU A 189 -14.11 1.67 5.32
N PRO A 190 -14.01 2.91 4.78
CA PRO A 190 -14.80 4.05 5.25
C PRO A 190 -16.31 3.84 5.11
N TRP A 191 -16.76 3.07 4.11
CA TRP A 191 -18.16 2.76 3.89
C TRP A 191 -18.78 1.95 5.04
N LEU A 192 -17.98 1.16 5.76
CA LEU A 192 -18.43 0.44 6.96
C LEU A 192 -18.91 1.40 8.07
N CYS A 193 -18.44 2.64 8.06
CA CYS A 193 -18.90 3.68 8.98
C CYS A 193 -20.09 4.48 8.42
N VAL A 194 -20.12 4.69 7.10
CA VAL A 194 -21.22 5.41 6.44
C VAL A 194 -22.53 4.65 6.57
N ILE A 195 -22.52 3.33 6.36
CA ILE A 195 -23.73 2.49 6.42
C ILE A 195 -24.44 2.59 7.78
N PRO A 196 -23.79 2.31 8.94
CA PRO A 196 -24.46 2.45 10.24
C PRO A 196 -24.85 3.89 10.57
N ALA A 197 -24.07 4.88 10.15
CA ALA A 197 -24.42 6.29 10.36
C ALA A 197 -25.67 6.71 9.57
N ALA A 198 -25.82 6.23 8.36
CA ALA A 198 -26.98 6.51 7.50
C ALA A 198 -28.19 5.65 7.83
N TRP A 199 -28.01 4.49 8.47
CA TRP A 199 -29.07 3.50 8.74
C TRP A 199 -30.33 4.06 9.43
N PRO A 200 -30.24 4.86 10.52
CA PRO A 200 -31.41 5.44 11.16
C PRO A 200 -32.20 6.37 10.23
N LEU A 201 -31.49 7.13 9.40
CA LEU A 201 -32.08 8.04 8.41
C LEU A 201 -32.78 7.22 7.31
N LEU A 202 -32.14 6.22 6.80
CA LEU A 202 -32.67 5.30 5.79
C LEU A 202 -33.93 4.58 6.29
N CYS A 203 -33.93 4.06 7.51
CA CYS A 203 -35.10 3.44 8.13
C CYS A 203 -36.28 4.42 8.29
N ARG A 204 -36.00 5.69 8.63
CA ARG A 204 -37.04 6.73 8.75
C ARG A 204 -37.65 7.10 7.39
N ILE A 205 -36.83 7.19 6.36
CA ILE A 205 -37.27 7.44 4.98
C ILE A 205 -38.07 6.24 4.46
N ALA A 206 -37.59 5.01 4.70
CA ALA A 206 -38.24 3.78 4.28
C ALA A 206 -39.64 3.61 4.90
N ARG A 207 -39.81 3.91 6.19
CA ARG A 207 -41.13 3.88 6.85
C ARG A 207 -42.14 4.82 6.21
N ARG A 208 -41.68 5.89 5.57
CA ARG A 208 -42.56 6.88 4.93
C ARG A 208 -42.82 6.64 3.45
N ARG A 209 -41.85 6.01 2.72
CA ARG A 209 -41.97 5.81 1.24
C ARG A 209 -41.11 4.61 0.81
N TYR A 210 -41.73 3.47 0.62
CA TYR A 210 -41.09 2.26 0.08
C TYR A 210 -40.36 2.47 -1.25
N TRP A 211 -40.84 3.40 -2.08
CA TRP A 211 -40.28 3.74 -3.38
C TRP A 211 -38.84 4.23 -3.36
N VAL A 212 -38.41 4.83 -2.25
CA VAL A 212 -37.04 5.36 -2.11
C VAL A 212 -36.03 4.21 -2.10
N TRP A 213 -36.40 3.04 -1.56
CA TRP A 213 -35.51 1.87 -1.54
C TRP A 213 -35.33 1.24 -2.92
N VAL A 214 -36.38 1.19 -3.72
CA VAL A 214 -36.36 0.65 -5.09
C VAL A 214 -35.48 1.53 -5.99
N LEU A 215 -35.38 2.83 -5.72
CA LEU A 215 -34.52 3.75 -6.46
C LEU A 215 -33.13 3.92 -5.84
N ALA A 216 -33.00 3.89 -4.51
CA ALA A 216 -31.72 4.08 -3.84
C ALA A 216 -30.76 2.90 -4.00
N LEU A 217 -31.29 1.66 -4.05
CA LEU A 217 -30.46 0.47 -4.22
C LEU A 217 -29.71 0.44 -5.57
N PRO A 218 -30.38 0.63 -6.73
CA PRO A 218 -29.67 0.69 -8.01
C PRO A 218 -28.77 1.93 -8.15
N ILE A 219 -29.13 3.07 -7.55
CA ILE A 219 -28.25 4.24 -7.53
C ILE A 219 -27.02 3.97 -6.64
N LEU A 220 -27.20 3.31 -5.50
CA LEU A 220 -26.09 2.91 -4.64
C LEU A 220 -25.17 1.90 -5.35
N LEU A 221 -25.75 0.95 -6.07
CA LEU A 221 -25.04 -0.01 -6.91
C LEU A 221 -24.37 0.64 -8.13
N ALA A 222 -24.96 1.68 -8.69
CA ALA A 222 -24.38 2.42 -9.81
C ALA A 222 -23.30 3.43 -9.38
N VAL A 223 -23.34 3.90 -8.12
CA VAL A 223 -22.32 4.78 -7.53
C VAL A 223 -21.18 3.98 -6.89
N ILE A 224 -21.35 2.65 -6.68
CA ILE A 224 -20.20 1.78 -6.42
C ILE A 224 -19.38 1.76 -7.72
N PRO A 225 -18.25 2.47 -7.80
CA PRO A 225 -17.49 2.58 -9.04
C PRO A 225 -17.10 1.19 -9.54
N ASP A 226 -16.97 1.01 -10.85
CA ASP A 226 -16.52 -0.25 -11.49
C ASP A 226 -15.20 -0.80 -10.94
N TRP A 227 -14.42 0.06 -10.24
CA TRP A 227 -13.20 -0.32 -9.56
C TRP A 227 -13.41 -1.13 -8.26
N CYS A 228 -14.61 -1.09 -7.66
CA CYS A 228 -14.95 -1.90 -6.48
C CYS A 228 -15.36 -3.32 -6.83
N ILE A 229 -15.66 -3.56 -8.11
CA ILE A 229 -16.25 -4.82 -8.57
C ILE A 229 -15.42 -5.31 -9.76
N PRO A 230 -14.79 -6.49 -9.66
CA PRO A 230 -14.10 -7.05 -10.82
C PRO A 230 -15.05 -7.08 -12.02
N THR A 231 -14.62 -6.56 -13.15
CA THR A 231 -15.43 -6.45 -14.38
C THR A 231 -15.94 -7.78 -14.92
N ARG A 232 -15.60 -8.90 -14.28
CA ARG A 232 -15.98 -10.28 -14.65
C ARG A 232 -16.77 -10.99 -13.56
N TRP A 233 -17.85 -10.39 -13.09
CA TRP A 233 -18.78 -11.05 -12.16
C TRP A 233 -19.38 -12.35 -12.70
N SER A 234 -19.44 -12.52 -13.99
CA SER A 234 -19.93 -13.73 -14.66
C SER A 234 -18.89 -14.84 -14.78
N ASP A 235 -17.63 -14.60 -14.40
CA ASP A 235 -16.58 -15.60 -14.51
C ASP A 235 -16.53 -16.47 -13.25
N THR A 236 -17.15 -17.65 -13.32
CA THR A 236 -17.18 -18.63 -12.23
C THR A 236 -15.77 -19.10 -11.85
N VAL A 237 -14.88 -19.24 -12.81
CA VAL A 237 -13.48 -19.66 -12.61
C VAL A 237 -12.71 -18.60 -11.82
N PHE A 238 -13.00 -17.32 -12.05
CA PHE A 238 -12.41 -16.22 -11.27
C PHE A 238 -12.80 -16.33 -9.78
N TRP A 239 -14.08 -16.53 -9.49
CA TRP A 239 -14.57 -16.62 -8.11
C TRP A 239 -14.08 -17.86 -7.38
N GLU A 240 -14.04 -19.01 -8.06
CA GLU A 240 -13.48 -20.25 -7.48
C GLU A 240 -12.01 -20.06 -7.10
N ASN A 241 -11.18 -19.56 -8.00
CA ASN A 241 -9.78 -19.27 -7.73
C ASN A 241 -9.60 -18.23 -6.62
N TRP A 242 -10.44 -17.18 -6.61
CA TRP A 242 -10.41 -16.15 -5.58
C TRP A 242 -10.74 -16.71 -4.19
N ILE A 243 -11.78 -17.54 -4.08
CA ILE A 243 -12.17 -18.21 -2.83
C ILE A 243 -11.06 -19.17 -2.36
N HIS A 244 -10.48 -19.97 -3.25
CA HIS A 244 -9.38 -20.87 -2.89
C HIS A 244 -8.15 -20.13 -2.38
N SER A 245 -7.84 -18.97 -2.94
CA SER A 245 -6.71 -18.14 -2.49
C SER A 245 -7.04 -17.27 -1.26
N LEU A 246 -8.30 -17.25 -0.79
CA LEU A 246 -8.77 -16.34 0.26
C LEU A 246 -7.97 -16.48 1.57
N HIS A 247 -7.61 -17.70 1.97
CA HIS A 247 -6.81 -17.94 3.17
C HIS A 247 -5.41 -17.30 3.06
N SER A 248 -4.73 -17.50 1.93
CA SER A 248 -3.41 -16.90 1.68
C SER A 248 -3.50 -15.38 1.61
N ARG A 249 -4.51 -14.84 0.92
CA ARG A 249 -4.78 -13.38 0.85
C ARG A 249 -5.01 -12.79 2.23
N PHE A 250 -5.84 -13.46 3.06
CA PHE A 250 -6.14 -12.99 4.41
C PHE A 250 -4.88 -12.99 5.30
N ARG A 251 -4.05 -14.04 5.22
CA ARG A 251 -2.76 -14.07 5.90
C ARG A 251 -1.87 -12.92 5.45
N ASP A 252 -1.74 -12.71 4.15
CA ASP A 252 -0.89 -11.67 3.57
C ASP A 252 -1.39 -10.26 3.94
N TRP A 253 -2.72 -10.06 4.02
CA TRP A 253 -3.31 -8.83 4.52
C TRP A 253 -3.04 -8.59 6.01
N LEU A 254 -3.02 -9.63 6.86
CA LEU A 254 -2.64 -9.49 8.26
C LEU A 254 -1.18 -9.10 8.43
N MET A 255 -0.30 -9.53 7.53
CA MET A 255 1.12 -9.20 7.51
C MET A 255 1.42 -7.86 6.78
N LEU A 256 0.40 -7.14 6.37
CA LEU A 256 0.50 -5.93 5.58
C LEU A 256 1.40 -4.87 6.23
N ARG A 257 1.21 -4.61 7.52
CA ARG A 257 1.93 -3.53 8.22
C ARG A 257 3.46 -3.69 8.20
N PRO A 258 4.04 -4.87 8.51
CA PRO A 258 5.49 -5.07 8.41
C PRO A 258 6.00 -5.03 6.97
N ALA A 259 5.17 -5.46 6.01
CA ALA A 259 5.55 -5.55 4.61
C ALA A 259 5.44 -4.23 3.84
N LEU A 260 4.68 -3.26 4.34
CA LEU A 260 4.58 -1.93 3.73
C LEU A 260 5.87 -1.15 3.98
N ARG A 261 6.56 -0.81 2.89
CA ARG A 261 7.80 -0.02 2.91
C ARG A 261 7.55 1.45 2.71
N ASP A 262 6.55 1.80 1.90
CA ASP A 262 6.17 3.18 1.64
C ASP A 262 5.67 3.83 2.94
N LEU A 263 6.41 4.84 3.41
CA LEU A 263 6.09 5.57 4.63
C LEU A 263 4.72 6.27 4.50
N ALA A 264 4.44 6.86 3.33
CA ALA A 264 3.16 7.51 3.07
C ALA A 264 1.99 6.52 3.16
N VAL A 265 2.16 5.29 2.68
CA VAL A 265 1.15 4.22 2.81
C VAL A 265 1.00 3.77 4.25
N LYS A 266 2.10 3.64 5.02
CA LYS A 266 2.05 3.30 6.46
C LYS A 266 1.28 4.36 7.26
N GLU A 267 1.60 5.63 7.05
CA GLU A 267 0.93 6.75 7.71
C GLU A 267 -0.54 6.85 7.31
N ALA A 268 -0.83 6.73 6.02
CA ALA A 268 -2.19 6.74 5.51
C ALA A 268 -3.01 5.57 6.06
N TRP A 269 -2.42 4.38 6.19
CA TRP A 269 -3.08 3.22 6.78
C TRP A 269 -3.40 3.43 8.27
N PHE A 270 -2.46 3.98 9.03
CA PHE A 270 -2.68 4.34 10.43
C PHE A 270 -3.78 5.41 10.56
N GLY A 271 -3.72 6.45 9.74
CA GLY A 271 -4.72 7.51 9.67
C GLY A 271 -6.11 6.97 9.31
N LEU A 272 -6.19 6.06 8.34
CA LEU A 272 -7.43 5.40 7.93
C LEU A 272 -8.05 4.61 9.09
N MET A 273 -7.27 3.78 9.78
CA MET A 273 -7.75 2.99 10.91
C MET A 273 -8.24 3.88 12.07
N THR A 274 -7.49 4.92 12.38
CA THR A 274 -7.88 5.90 13.41
C THR A 274 -9.16 6.63 13.02
N GLY A 275 -9.27 7.09 11.78
CA GLY A 275 -10.47 7.75 11.25
C GLY A 275 -11.70 6.85 11.31
N ILE A 276 -11.57 5.57 10.97
CA ILE A 276 -12.63 4.56 11.04
C ILE A 276 -13.09 4.34 12.48
N LEU A 277 -12.16 4.12 13.43
CA LEU A 277 -12.49 3.90 14.82
C LEU A 277 -13.22 5.11 15.44
N CYS A 278 -12.73 6.32 15.16
CA CYS A 278 -13.38 7.56 15.61
C CYS A 278 -14.77 7.75 14.98
N SER A 279 -14.90 7.47 13.67
CA SER A 279 -16.18 7.55 12.96
C SER A 279 -17.20 6.56 13.49
N TRP A 280 -16.78 5.32 13.76
CA TRP A 280 -17.62 4.29 14.35
C TRP A 280 -18.13 4.68 15.75
N ALA A 281 -17.23 5.19 16.62
CA ALA A 281 -17.60 5.66 17.95
C ALA A 281 -18.62 6.82 17.90
N MET A 282 -18.43 7.75 16.95
CA MET A 282 -19.37 8.87 16.74
C MET A 282 -20.69 8.42 16.16
N ALA A 283 -20.70 7.49 15.20
CA ALA A 283 -21.91 6.93 14.59
C ALA A 283 -22.78 6.22 15.64
N ASN A 284 -22.17 5.43 16.52
CA ASN A 284 -22.87 4.74 17.61
C ASN A 284 -23.50 5.73 18.60
N LYS A 285 -22.81 6.81 18.97
CA LYS A 285 -23.37 7.87 19.82
C LYS A 285 -24.54 8.58 19.12
N PHE A 286 -24.42 8.82 17.82
CA PHE A 286 -25.47 9.42 17.01
C PHE A 286 -26.72 8.54 16.95
N ALA A 287 -26.56 7.25 16.69
CA ALA A 287 -27.66 6.28 16.68
C ALA A 287 -28.37 6.17 18.05
N ALA A 288 -27.62 6.19 19.17
CA ALA A 288 -28.18 6.18 20.52
C ALA A 288 -29.01 7.43 20.83
N ASP A 289 -28.58 8.60 20.38
CA ASP A 289 -29.33 9.85 20.55
C ASP A 289 -30.63 9.89 19.73
N PHE A 290 -30.67 9.23 18.56
CA PHE A 290 -31.90 9.09 17.78
C PHE A 290 -32.93 8.19 18.49
N LYS A 291 -32.48 7.10 19.08
CA LYS A 291 -33.36 6.16 19.78
C LYS A 291 -34.05 6.78 21.01
N LYS A 292 -33.35 7.70 21.70
CA LYS A 292 -33.88 8.47 22.83
C LYS A 292 -34.96 9.50 22.48
N THR A 293 -35.02 9.91 21.20
CA THR A 293 -35.96 10.97 20.76
C THR A 293 -37.27 10.38 20.20
N ASP A 294 -37.27 9.07 19.89
CA ASP A 294 -38.44 8.37 19.34
C ASP A 294 -39.21 7.62 20.44
N MET A 295 -38.76 7.67 21.71
CA MET A 295 -39.49 7.29 22.94
C MET A 295 -40.06 8.53 23.63
#